data_97dc77f77fd57b175cf7bb2f6d43be8d
#
_entry.id   97dc77f77fd57b175cf7bb2f6d43be8d
#
_cell.length_a   1.000
_cell.length_b   1.000
_cell.length_c   1.000
_cell.angle_alpha   90.00
_cell.angle_beta   90.00
_cell.angle_gamma   90.00
#
_symmetry.space_group_name_H-M   'P 1'
#
loop_
_entity.id
_entity.type
_entity.pdbx_description
1 polymer ?
#
loop_
_entity_poly.entity_id
_entity_poly.type
_entity_poly.pdbx_seq_one_letter_code
_entity_poly.pdbx_strand_id
1 'polypeptide(L)'
;MVLDRLHEAAEAQNLYFPLWFGARGSAMIGGVLSTNAGGSNVLRYGSTRALCLGIEVVLADGRILNLMSQLHKDNSGYDLKQLFIGAEGTLGVITAAVMKLVPRPRAYATATLAARSLPDALILLNRLQEATGGTVEAFEYMPDTYMRRLAEARPDIRQPFTPRQAVNILVEVGATAPRD
;
A
#
# COMPACT_ATOMS: atom_id res chain seq x y z
N MET A 1 -5.46 2.69 -17.37
CA MET A 1 -4.00 2.44 -17.16
C MET A 1 -3.85 1.32 -16.17
N VAL A 2 -2.98 0.33 -16.45
CA VAL A 2 -2.61 -0.75 -15.51
C VAL A 2 -1.67 -0.19 -14.44
N LEU A 3 -1.74 -0.69 -13.21
CA LEU A 3 -0.95 -0.20 -12.07
C LEU A 3 0.57 -0.27 -12.33
N ASP A 4 1.07 -1.35 -12.91
CA ASP A 4 2.50 -1.47 -13.26
C ASP A 4 2.97 -0.37 -14.22
N ARG A 5 2.10 0.11 -15.13
CA ARG A 5 2.45 1.24 -16.01
C ARG A 5 2.61 2.56 -15.25
N LEU A 6 1.85 2.73 -14.17
CA LEU A 6 2.05 3.89 -13.28
C LEU A 6 3.36 3.76 -12.51
N HIS A 7 3.71 2.56 -12.05
CA HIS A 7 4.99 2.30 -11.39
C HIS A 7 6.16 2.62 -12.34
N GLU A 8 6.14 2.10 -13.57
CA GLU A 8 7.17 2.36 -14.59
C GLU A 8 7.33 3.87 -14.87
N ALA A 9 6.21 4.59 -15.03
CA ALA A 9 6.23 6.03 -15.30
C ALA A 9 6.78 6.84 -14.10
N ALA A 10 6.45 6.46 -12.86
CA ALA A 10 6.98 7.07 -11.66
C ALA A 10 8.48 6.81 -11.50
N GLU A 11 8.91 5.56 -11.73
CA GLU A 11 10.31 5.15 -11.63
C GLU A 11 11.21 5.89 -12.64
N ALA A 12 10.73 6.14 -13.86
CA ALA A 12 11.42 6.93 -14.87
C ALA A 12 11.73 8.36 -14.42
N GLN A 13 11.02 8.86 -13.39
CA GLN A 13 11.21 10.18 -12.77
C GLN A 13 11.91 10.09 -11.39
N ASN A 14 12.47 8.94 -11.01
CA ASN A 14 13.01 8.66 -9.67
C ASN A 14 11.98 8.85 -8.54
N LEU A 15 10.71 8.68 -8.86
CA LEU A 15 9.59 8.71 -7.93
C LEU A 15 9.01 7.32 -7.74
N TYR A 16 8.11 7.20 -6.78
CA TYR A 16 7.46 5.95 -6.42
C TYR A 16 5.97 6.16 -6.19
N PHE A 17 5.14 5.30 -6.78
CA PHE A 17 3.73 5.19 -6.42
C PHE A 17 3.58 4.06 -5.39
N PRO A 18 3.35 4.37 -4.09
CA PRO A 18 3.53 3.41 -3.01
C PRO A 18 2.30 2.53 -2.78
N LEU A 19 1.75 1.95 -3.82
CA LEU A 19 0.70 0.94 -3.75
C LEU A 19 1.22 -0.35 -4.39
N TRP A 20 1.47 -1.36 -3.57
CA TRP A 20 2.10 -2.60 -4.01
C TRP A 20 1.28 -3.82 -3.57
N PHE A 21 0.87 -4.65 -4.52
CA PHE A 21 0.21 -5.95 -4.30
C PHE A 21 0.38 -6.88 -5.51
N GLY A 22 0.10 -8.19 -5.30
CA GLY A 22 0.40 -9.22 -6.28
C GLY A 22 -0.27 -9.06 -7.66
N ALA A 23 -1.47 -8.48 -7.72
CA ALA A 23 -2.23 -8.32 -8.96
C ALA A 23 -1.89 -7.04 -9.77
N ARG A 24 -0.82 -6.31 -9.43
CA ARG A 24 -0.47 -5.02 -10.05
C ARG A 24 -0.32 -5.07 -11.57
N GLY A 25 0.09 -6.21 -12.12
CA GLY A 25 0.26 -6.40 -13.57
C GLY A 25 -1.05 -6.44 -14.36
N SER A 26 -2.20 -6.58 -13.71
CA SER A 26 -3.53 -6.60 -14.32
C SER A 26 -4.51 -5.59 -13.72
N ALA A 27 -4.26 -5.12 -12.51
CA ALA A 27 -5.13 -4.17 -11.83
C ALA A 27 -5.13 -2.80 -12.56
N MET A 28 -6.32 -2.27 -12.79
CA MET A 28 -6.52 -0.97 -13.43
C MET A 28 -6.68 0.13 -12.39
N ILE A 29 -6.11 1.31 -12.62
CA ILE A 29 -6.16 2.44 -11.67
C ILE A 29 -7.60 2.83 -11.30
N GLY A 30 -8.53 2.83 -12.26
CA GLY A 30 -9.95 3.09 -11.97
C GLY A 30 -10.55 2.05 -11.02
N GLY A 31 -10.24 0.76 -11.20
CA GLY A 31 -10.66 -0.32 -10.29
C GLY A 31 -9.99 -0.20 -8.91
N VAL A 32 -8.69 0.11 -8.88
CA VAL A 32 -7.93 0.35 -7.66
C VAL A 32 -8.53 1.49 -6.82
N LEU A 33 -8.93 2.59 -7.47
CA LEU A 33 -9.63 3.70 -6.83
C LEU A 33 -11.04 3.31 -6.39
N SER A 34 -11.80 2.64 -7.27
CA SER A 34 -13.17 2.23 -6.98
C SER A 34 -13.29 1.31 -5.77
N THR A 35 -12.30 0.44 -5.56
CA THR A 35 -12.27 -0.46 -4.40
C THR A 35 -11.51 0.12 -3.19
N ASN A 36 -10.92 1.32 -3.33
CA ASN A 36 -9.99 1.86 -2.35
C ASN A 36 -8.93 0.83 -1.94
N ALA A 37 -8.28 0.25 -2.94
CA ALA A 37 -7.36 -0.86 -2.74
C ALA A 37 -6.24 -0.53 -1.75
N GLY A 38 -5.93 -1.49 -0.88
CA GLY A 38 -4.77 -1.49 -0.02
C GLY A 38 -3.68 -2.41 -0.60
N GLY A 39 -2.47 -2.24 -0.11
CA GLY A 39 -1.33 -3.09 -0.42
C GLY A 39 -0.44 -3.25 0.81
N SER A 40 0.73 -3.85 0.65
CA SER A 40 1.68 -4.07 1.75
C SER A 40 2.18 -2.75 2.37
N ASN A 41 2.20 -1.66 1.60
CA ASN A 41 2.78 -0.36 2.00
C ASN A 41 1.79 0.58 2.73
N VAL A 42 0.58 0.11 3.04
CA VAL A 42 -0.50 0.92 3.66
C VAL A 42 -0.08 1.51 5.01
N LEU A 43 0.73 0.80 5.77
CA LEU A 43 1.22 1.29 7.08
C LEU A 43 1.94 2.63 6.97
N ARG A 44 2.73 2.83 5.92
CA ARG A 44 3.52 4.04 5.71
C ARG A 44 2.81 5.11 4.90
N TYR A 45 2.08 4.71 3.86
CA TYR A 45 1.60 5.63 2.83
C TYR A 45 0.09 5.76 2.76
N GLY A 46 -0.64 4.91 3.51
CA GLY A 46 -2.09 4.84 3.44
C GLY A 46 -2.60 4.01 2.25
N SER A 47 -3.92 3.85 2.18
CA SER A 47 -4.58 3.18 1.06
C SER A 47 -4.63 4.09 -0.19
N THR A 48 -5.17 3.58 -1.29
CA THR A 48 -5.34 4.34 -2.56
C THR A 48 -6.01 5.69 -2.36
N ARG A 49 -6.97 5.79 -1.44
CA ARG A 49 -7.65 7.04 -1.06
C ARG A 49 -6.68 8.13 -0.63
N ALA A 50 -5.71 7.79 0.21
CA ALA A 50 -4.69 8.73 0.70
C ALA A 50 -3.69 9.16 -0.40
N LEU A 51 -3.61 8.38 -1.48
CA LEU A 51 -2.72 8.61 -2.60
C LEU A 51 -3.41 9.32 -3.78
N CYS A 52 -4.69 9.68 -3.67
CA CYS A 52 -5.44 10.34 -4.73
C CYS A 52 -5.66 11.81 -4.42
N LEU A 53 -5.19 12.70 -5.31
CA LEU A 53 -5.35 14.15 -5.19
C LEU A 53 -6.61 14.67 -5.90
N GLY A 54 -6.99 14.05 -7.03
CA GLY A 54 -8.16 14.47 -7.79
C GLY A 54 -8.67 13.36 -8.71
N ILE A 55 -9.94 13.44 -9.10
CA ILE A 55 -10.57 12.48 -10.02
C ILE A 55 -11.51 13.21 -11.00
N GLU A 56 -11.75 12.55 -12.14
CA GLU A 56 -12.89 12.82 -13.01
C GLU A 56 -13.84 11.64 -12.96
N VAL A 57 -15.13 11.89 -12.89
CA VAL A 57 -16.16 10.84 -12.75
C VAL A 57 -17.29 11.09 -13.74
N VAL A 58 -17.73 10.06 -14.43
CA VAL A 58 -18.98 10.03 -15.20
C VAL A 58 -20.09 9.48 -14.32
N LEU A 59 -21.12 10.26 -14.10
CA LEU A 59 -22.30 9.89 -13.30
C LEU A 59 -23.26 9.01 -14.12
N ALA A 60 -24.24 8.38 -13.45
CA ALA A 60 -25.22 7.49 -14.08
C ALA A 60 -26.08 8.17 -15.16
N ASP A 61 -26.28 9.49 -15.06
CA ASP A 61 -27.02 10.29 -16.04
C ASP A 61 -26.13 10.84 -17.18
N GLY A 62 -24.86 10.46 -17.23
CA GLY A 62 -23.88 10.86 -18.25
C GLY A 62 -23.19 12.19 -17.99
N ARG A 63 -23.53 12.92 -16.93
CA ARG A 63 -22.80 14.15 -16.56
C ARG A 63 -21.38 13.81 -16.13
N ILE A 64 -20.43 14.67 -16.51
CA ILE A 64 -19.05 14.59 -16.10
C ILE A 64 -18.83 15.50 -14.88
N LEU A 65 -18.39 14.91 -13.79
CA LEU A 65 -17.96 15.63 -12.59
C LEU A 65 -16.44 15.73 -12.59
N ASN A 66 -15.93 16.94 -12.79
CA ASN A 66 -14.49 17.20 -12.77
C ASN A 66 -14.07 17.67 -11.37
N LEU A 67 -13.39 16.78 -10.64
CA LEU A 67 -12.79 17.03 -9.33
C LEU A 67 -11.26 16.90 -9.40
N MET A 68 -10.67 17.22 -10.57
CA MET A 68 -9.24 17.15 -10.77
C MET A 68 -8.53 18.27 -10.01
N SER A 69 -7.60 17.90 -9.14
CA SER A 69 -6.77 18.82 -8.36
C SER A 69 -5.37 18.23 -8.23
N GLN A 70 -4.36 19.10 -8.18
CA GLN A 70 -2.98 18.72 -7.89
C GLN A 70 -2.55 19.22 -6.49
N LEU A 71 -3.47 19.88 -5.78
CA LEU A 71 -3.17 20.45 -4.48
C LEU A 71 -3.09 19.35 -3.40
N HIS A 72 -1.97 19.35 -2.66
CA HIS A 72 -1.82 18.51 -1.48
C HIS A 72 -2.63 19.02 -0.28
N LYS A 73 -2.90 20.32 -0.26
CA LYS A 73 -3.74 20.98 0.73
C LYS A 73 -4.81 21.78 -0.01
N ASP A 74 -6.05 21.35 0.13
CA ASP A 74 -7.21 22.02 -0.41
C ASP A 74 -8.30 22.05 0.68
N ASN A 75 -8.63 23.25 1.15
CA ASN A 75 -9.62 23.50 2.19
C ASN A 75 -10.89 24.16 1.61
N SER A 76 -11.05 24.18 0.28
CA SER A 76 -12.16 24.85 -0.41
C SER A 76 -13.38 23.94 -0.56
N GLY A 77 -14.23 23.87 0.47
CA GLY A 77 -15.48 23.13 0.44
C GLY A 77 -15.34 21.63 0.76
N TYR A 78 -16.35 20.86 0.37
CA TYR A 78 -16.36 19.40 0.59
C TYR A 78 -15.45 18.69 -0.39
N ASP A 79 -14.71 17.71 0.11
CA ASP A 79 -13.86 16.83 -0.69
C ASP A 79 -14.69 15.70 -1.34
N LEU A 80 -15.38 16.03 -2.42
CA LEU A 80 -16.35 15.15 -3.09
C LEU A 80 -15.70 13.88 -3.68
N LYS A 81 -14.41 13.89 -4.00
CA LYS A 81 -13.73 12.65 -4.51
C LYS A 81 -13.84 11.49 -3.52
N GLN A 82 -13.98 11.79 -2.23
CA GLN A 82 -14.09 10.77 -1.18
C GLN A 82 -15.38 9.95 -1.26
N LEU A 83 -16.42 10.44 -1.94
CA LEU A 83 -17.67 9.69 -2.17
C LEU A 83 -17.45 8.57 -3.19
N PHE A 84 -16.61 8.77 -4.19
CA PHE A 84 -16.41 7.87 -5.32
C PHE A 84 -15.31 6.83 -5.07
N ILE A 85 -14.27 7.20 -4.32
CA ILE A 85 -13.19 6.28 -3.95
C ILE A 85 -13.73 5.27 -2.94
N GLY A 86 -13.71 3.98 -3.31
CA GLY A 86 -14.28 2.91 -2.51
C GLY A 86 -15.79 2.71 -2.71
N ALA A 87 -16.43 3.42 -3.65
CA ALA A 87 -17.84 3.25 -3.97
C ALA A 87 -18.13 2.09 -4.95
N GLU A 88 -17.09 1.41 -5.43
CA GLU A 88 -17.16 0.25 -6.34
C GLU A 88 -18.04 0.50 -7.60
N GLY A 89 -17.99 1.73 -8.11
CA GLY A 89 -18.75 2.13 -9.31
C GLY A 89 -20.24 2.43 -9.07
N THR A 90 -20.76 2.32 -7.85
CA THR A 90 -22.18 2.52 -7.54
C THR A 90 -22.63 3.97 -7.69
N LEU A 91 -21.72 4.94 -7.57
CA LEU A 91 -22.01 6.38 -7.68
C LEU A 91 -21.53 6.99 -9.01
N GLY A 92 -20.70 6.29 -9.77
CA GLY A 92 -20.17 6.76 -11.03
C GLY A 92 -18.91 6.00 -11.45
N VAL A 93 -18.43 6.25 -12.67
CA VAL A 93 -17.24 5.62 -13.25
C VAL A 93 -16.09 6.62 -13.23
N ILE A 94 -15.00 6.29 -12.56
CA ILE A 94 -13.78 7.11 -12.52
C ILE A 94 -13.04 6.97 -13.85
N THR A 95 -12.87 8.05 -14.58
CA THR A 95 -12.28 8.11 -15.92
C THR A 95 -10.88 8.68 -15.94
N ALA A 96 -10.56 9.59 -15.00
CA ALA A 96 -9.22 10.13 -14.82
C ALA A 96 -8.91 10.34 -13.35
N ALA A 97 -7.61 10.38 -13.01
CA ALA A 97 -7.16 10.64 -11.65
C ALA A 97 -5.79 11.34 -11.62
N VAL A 98 -5.58 12.15 -10.59
CA VAL A 98 -4.27 12.67 -10.19
C VAL A 98 -3.81 11.88 -9.00
N MET A 99 -2.69 11.15 -9.15
CA MET A 99 -2.12 10.31 -8.11
C MET A 99 -0.90 10.96 -7.48
N LYS A 100 -0.81 10.86 -6.17
CA LYS A 100 0.33 11.34 -5.39
C LYS A 100 1.50 10.38 -5.55
N LEU A 101 2.67 10.90 -5.91
CA LEU A 101 3.93 10.18 -5.92
C LEU A 101 4.77 10.59 -4.71
N VAL A 102 5.67 9.72 -4.31
CA VAL A 102 6.62 9.95 -3.21
C VAL A 102 8.05 9.71 -3.68
N PRO A 103 9.08 10.24 -2.98
CA PRO A 103 10.46 9.88 -3.25
C PRO A 103 10.66 8.36 -3.11
N ARG A 104 11.37 7.76 -4.06
CA ARG A 104 11.67 6.33 -4.02
C ARG A 104 12.60 6.03 -2.84
N PRO A 105 12.28 5.03 -2.00
CA PRO A 105 13.23 4.52 -1.02
C PRO A 105 14.52 4.05 -1.70
N ARG A 106 15.66 4.42 -1.13
CA ARG A 106 16.99 4.07 -1.67
C ARG A 106 17.51 2.74 -1.13
N ALA A 107 16.99 2.33 0.01
CA ALA A 107 17.37 1.09 0.66
C ALA A 107 16.16 0.46 1.36
N TYR A 108 16.14 -0.84 1.42
CA TYR A 108 15.15 -1.64 2.14
C TYR A 108 15.86 -2.60 3.08
N ALA A 109 15.25 -2.81 4.24
CA ALA A 109 15.59 -3.90 5.15
C ALA A 109 14.35 -4.75 5.35
N THR A 110 14.44 -6.03 5.00
CA THR A 110 13.35 -7.00 5.16
C THR A 110 13.79 -8.10 6.13
N ALA A 111 12.94 -8.43 7.09
CA ALA A 111 13.21 -9.46 8.07
C ALA A 111 11.96 -10.26 8.41
N THR A 112 12.14 -11.51 8.82
CA THR A 112 11.12 -12.27 9.52
C THR A 112 11.44 -12.25 11.01
N LEU A 113 10.49 -11.84 11.83
CA LEU A 113 10.61 -11.73 13.27
C LEU A 113 9.64 -12.71 13.93
N ALA A 114 10.00 -13.17 15.14
CA ALA A 114 9.12 -13.97 15.99
C ALA A 114 8.63 -13.13 17.17
N ALA A 115 7.35 -13.27 17.52
CA ALA A 115 6.78 -12.72 18.72
C ALA A 115 6.15 -13.82 19.58
N ARG A 116 6.07 -13.62 20.88
CA ARG A 116 5.45 -14.59 21.80
C ARG A 116 3.93 -14.61 21.70
N SER A 117 3.36 -13.46 21.32
CA SER A 117 1.91 -13.24 21.21
C SER A 117 1.59 -12.12 20.20
N LEU A 118 0.34 -12.00 19.78
CA LEU A 118 -0.11 -10.87 18.96
C LEU A 118 0.02 -9.51 19.67
N PRO A 119 -0.31 -9.38 20.98
CA PRO A 119 0.01 -8.15 21.71
C PRO A 119 1.49 -7.78 21.69
N ASP A 120 2.40 -8.76 21.85
CA ASP A 120 3.84 -8.50 21.74
C ASP A 120 4.24 -8.05 20.32
N ALA A 121 3.59 -8.58 19.29
CA ALA A 121 3.81 -8.13 17.91
C ALA A 121 3.41 -6.65 17.71
N LEU A 122 2.33 -6.18 18.31
CA LEU A 122 1.93 -4.77 18.27
C LEU A 122 2.93 -3.86 19.00
N ILE A 123 3.45 -4.31 20.13
CA ILE A 123 4.53 -3.60 20.86
C ILE A 123 5.77 -3.51 19.96
N LEU A 124 6.11 -4.60 19.28
CA LEU A 124 7.24 -4.63 18.35
C LEU A 124 7.04 -3.66 17.18
N LEU A 125 5.84 -3.60 16.59
CA LEU A 125 5.51 -2.64 15.54
C LEU A 125 5.73 -1.21 16.02
N ASN A 126 5.20 -0.85 17.19
CA ASN A 126 5.35 0.51 17.74
C ASN A 126 6.81 0.88 17.95
N ARG A 127 7.63 -0.04 18.50
CA ARG A 127 9.08 0.17 18.66
C ARG A 127 9.81 0.34 17.34
N LEU A 128 9.44 -0.43 16.32
CA LEU A 128 10.01 -0.30 14.98
C LEU A 128 9.64 1.04 14.35
N GLN A 129 8.37 1.47 14.48
CA GLN A 129 7.92 2.77 13.99
C GLN A 129 8.69 3.92 14.66
N GLU A 130 8.85 3.86 15.98
CA GLU A 130 9.63 4.84 16.73
C GLU A 130 11.11 4.85 16.30
N ALA A 131 11.76 3.70 16.29
CA ALA A 131 13.18 3.57 15.95
C ALA A 131 13.50 3.96 14.51
N THR A 132 12.56 3.76 13.58
CA THR A 132 12.75 4.05 12.16
C THR A 132 12.20 5.41 11.72
N GLY A 133 11.57 6.16 12.64
CA GLY A 133 10.90 7.43 12.32
C GLY A 133 9.71 7.23 11.37
N GLY A 134 8.92 6.16 11.55
CA GLY A 134 7.71 5.90 10.79
C GLY A 134 7.95 5.33 9.39
N THR A 135 9.07 4.64 9.15
CA THR A 135 9.41 4.12 7.82
C THR A 135 9.15 2.62 7.64
N VAL A 136 8.40 2.00 8.56
CA VAL A 136 7.90 0.61 8.38
C VAL A 136 6.85 0.61 7.26
N GLU A 137 7.12 -0.09 6.17
CA GLU A 137 6.22 -0.18 5.01
C GLU A 137 5.27 -1.36 5.12
N ALA A 138 5.80 -2.54 5.47
CA ALA A 138 5.03 -3.76 5.63
C ALA A 138 5.24 -4.36 7.02
N PHE A 139 4.17 -4.92 7.57
CA PHE A 139 4.18 -5.66 8.84
C PHE A 139 3.09 -6.74 8.77
N GLU A 140 3.46 -7.92 8.27
CA GLU A 140 2.52 -8.97 7.90
C GLU A 140 2.57 -10.13 8.90
N TYR A 141 1.42 -10.45 9.49
CA TYR A 141 1.29 -11.57 10.40
C TYR A 141 1.15 -12.90 9.65
N MET A 142 1.99 -13.85 10.00
CA MET A 142 1.97 -15.21 9.49
C MET A 142 1.87 -16.21 10.65
N PRO A 143 0.69 -16.82 10.88
CA PRO A 143 0.53 -17.85 11.93
C PRO A 143 1.32 -19.12 11.61
N ASP A 144 1.64 -19.94 12.63
CA ASP A 144 2.33 -21.24 12.44
C ASP A 144 1.60 -22.14 11.44
N THR A 145 0.27 -22.11 11.42
CA THR A 145 -0.53 -22.86 10.45
C THR A 145 -0.23 -22.47 9.01
N TYR A 146 -0.05 -21.18 8.72
CA TYR A 146 0.38 -20.69 7.42
C TYR A 146 1.81 -21.14 7.11
N MET A 147 2.74 -20.98 8.06
CA MET A 147 4.15 -21.36 7.89
C MET A 147 4.29 -22.86 7.62
N ARG A 148 3.51 -23.70 8.31
CA ARG A 148 3.47 -25.14 8.06
C ARG A 148 2.98 -25.46 6.65
N ARG A 149 1.85 -24.88 6.23
CA ARG A 149 1.31 -25.08 4.88
C ARG A 149 2.28 -24.62 3.80
N LEU A 150 2.97 -23.50 4.03
CA LEU A 150 4.00 -23.01 3.13
C LEU A 150 5.17 -24.02 3.03
N ALA A 151 5.64 -24.58 4.14
CA ALA A 151 6.71 -25.57 4.15
C ALA A 151 6.30 -26.88 3.43
N GLU A 152 5.04 -27.30 3.56
CA GLU A 152 4.50 -28.47 2.85
C GLU A 152 4.41 -28.22 1.33
N ALA A 153 3.89 -27.06 0.93
CA ALA A 153 3.68 -26.70 -0.48
C ALA A 153 4.99 -26.28 -1.20
N ARG A 154 5.94 -25.73 -0.46
CA ARG A 154 7.20 -25.20 -0.97
C ARG A 154 8.36 -25.64 -0.07
N PRO A 155 8.78 -26.92 -0.12
CA PRO A 155 9.87 -27.45 0.69
C PRO A 155 11.22 -26.85 0.32
N ASP A 156 11.33 -26.22 -0.83
CA ASP A 156 12.49 -25.46 -1.31
C ASP A 156 12.72 -24.14 -0.55
N ILE A 157 11.69 -23.62 0.14
CA ILE A 157 11.80 -22.37 0.90
C ILE A 157 12.38 -22.62 2.28
N ARG A 158 13.47 -21.92 2.60
CA ARG A 158 14.08 -21.98 3.92
C ARG A 158 13.12 -21.47 4.99
N GLN A 159 12.91 -22.27 6.04
CA GLN A 159 12.15 -21.84 7.20
C GLN A 159 12.93 -20.83 8.03
N PRO A 160 12.31 -19.72 8.49
CA PRO A 160 13.02 -18.65 9.18
C PRO A 160 13.48 -19.05 10.58
N PHE A 161 12.79 -20.00 11.24
CA PHE A 161 13.06 -20.38 12.64
C PHE A 161 13.07 -21.88 12.85
N THR A 162 13.99 -22.29 13.76
CA THR A 162 14.04 -23.64 14.34
C THR A 162 14.26 -23.49 15.85
N PRO A 163 13.31 -23.89 16.74
CA PRO A 163 11.98 -24.45 16.43
C PRO A 163 11.04 -23.39 15.79
N ARG A 164 9.95 -23.88 15.18
CA ARG A 164 8.90 -23.02 14.61
C ARG A 164 8.26 -22.15 15.70
N GLN A 165 7.78 -20.98 15.29
CA GLN A 165 7.19 -19.99 16.16
C GLN A 165 5.69 -19.85 15.89
N ALA A 166 4.89 -19.57 16.93
CA ALA A 166 3.45 -19.42 16.81
C ALA A 166 3.06 -18.12 16.07
N VAL A 167 3.81 -17.06 16.29
CA VAL A 167 3.59 -15.74 15.69
C VAL A 167 4.85 -15.35 14.91
N ASN A 168 4.71 -15.29 13.59
CA ASN A 168 5.76 -14.86 12.69
C ASN A 168 5.31 -13.57 12.03
N ILE A 169 6.23 -12.63 11.88
CA ILE A 169 5.98 -11.31 11.31
C ILE A 169 7.00 -11.08 10.19
N LEU A 170 6.52 -10.85 8.97
CA LEU A 170 7.33 -10.25 7.93
C LEU A 170 7.31 -8.74 8.11
N VAL A 171 8.47 -8.12 8.22
CA VAL A 171 8.61 -6.67 8.31
C VAL A 171 9.49 -6.16 7.20
N GLU A 172 9.10 -5.02 6.62
CA GLU A 172 9.92 -4.27 5.66
C GLU A 172 9.97 -2.80 6.06
N VAL A 173 11.18 -2.25 6.00
CA VAL A 173 11.48 -0.84 6.31
C VAL A 173 12.15 -0.23 5.10
N GLY A 174 11.63 0.90 4.62
CA GLY A 174 12.19 1.64 3.48
C GLY A 174 12.85 2.95 3.91
N ALA A 175 14.10 3.19 3.54
CA ALA A 175 14.81 4.43 3.82
C ALA A 175 14.93 5.30 2.55
N THR A 176 14.54 6.57 2.64
CA THR A 176 14.64 7.55 1.54
C THR A 176 15.97 8.33 1.57
N ALA A 177 16.60 8.43 2.74
CA ALA A 177 17.94 9.00 2.90
C ALA A 177 18.92 7.95 3.40
N PRO A 178 20.22 8.02 3.03
CA PRO A 178 21.24 7.22 3.70
C PRO A 178 21.18 7.59 5.19
N ARG A 179 21.12 6.58 6.05
CA ARG A 179 21.44 6.76 7.48
C ARG A 179 22.88 6.36 7.63
N ASP A 180 23.67 7.29 8.13
CA ASP A 180 25.04 7.04 8.58
C ASP A 180 25.04 6.06 9.75
#